data_0153a224df25f04fc618a2f2f32ae4da
#
_entry.id   0153a224df25f04fc618a2f2f32ae4da
#
_cell.length_a   1.000
_cell.length_b   1.000
_cell.length_c   1.000
_cell.angle_alpha   90.00
_cell.angle_beta   90.00
_cell.angle_gamma   90.00
#
_symmetry.space_group_name_H-M   'P 1'
#
loop_
_entity.id
_entity.type
_entity.pdbx_description
1 polymer ?
#
loop_
_entity_poly.entity_id
_entity_poly.type
_entity_poly.pdbx_seq_one_letter_code
_entity_poly.pdbx_strand_id
1 'polypeptide(L)'
;DDVDYFMPSWDDDDKLTTDPKNEVSLIYYPSRAGLEDRVFRIETERSSASTPDTRYNRSISNIEILAQDESRVDLTFQFTTHSFRYEILDTYFGTCRYELDTSGPKPLIKKKYIVLKNDYIHHMLDVYHV
;
A
#
# COMPACT_ATOMS: atom_id res chain seq x y z
N ASP A 1 5.29 -9.44 13.06
CA ASP A 1 3.92 -9.57 13.59
C ASP A 1 3.24 -8.22 13.85
N ASP A 2 4.00 -7.15 13.99
CA ASP A 2 3.51 -5.81 14.35
C ASP A 2 3.46 -4.84 13.17
N VAL A 3 3.22 -5.34 11.96
CA VAL A 3 3.10 -4.47 10.80
C VAL A 3 1.74 -3.75 10.83
N ASP A 4 1.77 -2.46 10.54
CA ASP A 4 0.60 -1.62 10.35
C ASP A 4 0.57 -1.15 8.89
N TYR A 5 -0.41 -1.61 8.14
CA TYR A 5 -0.63 -1.29 6.74
C TYR A 5 -1.91 -0.46 6.63
N PHE A 6 -1.78 0.81 6.32
CA PHE A 6 -2.90 1.72 6.28
C PHE A 6 -2.92 2.55 4.99
N MET A 7 -4.03 2.53 4.31
CA MET A 7 -4.34 3.39 3.18
C MET A 7 -5.66 4.10 3.48
N PRO A 8 -5.63 5.38 3.90
CA PRO A 8 -6.84 6.15 4.14
C PRO A 8 -7.61 6.38 2.84
N SER A 9 -8.90 6.66 2.99
CA SER A 9 -9.71 7.23 1.93
C SER A 9 -9.78 8.75 2.07
N TRP A 10 -10.19 9.41 1.01
CA TRP A 10 -10.51 10.85 1.05
C TRP A 10 -11.93 11.01 1.60
N ASP A 11 -12.08 11.84 2.63
CA ASP A 11 -13.37 12.16 3.24
C ASP A 11 -14.05 13.32 2.50
N ASP A 12 -13.27 14.33 2.18
CA ASP A 12 -13.61 15.41 1.27
C ASP A 12 -12.47 15.56 0.26
N ASP A 13 -12.59 16.45 -0.69
CA ASP A 13 -11.58 16.66 -1.73
C ASP A 13 -10.17 16.92 -1.19
N ASP A 14 -10.04 17.39 0.06
CA ASP A 14 -8.77 17.77 0.68
C ASP A 14 -8.47 17.08 2.02
N LYS A 15 -9.35 16.22 2.52
CA LYS A 15 -9.18 15.56 3.81
C LYS A 15 -9.08 14.05 3.70
N LEU A 16 -8.10 13.50 4.38
CA LEU A 16 -7.93 12.05 4.53
C LEU A 16 -8.54 11.57 5.84
N THR A 17 -9.12 10.37 5.82
CA THR A 17 -9.53 9.69 7.06
C THR A 17 -8.30 9.36 7.90
N THR A 18 -8.38 9.50 9.20
CA THR A 18 -7.24 9.34 10.12
C THR A 18 -7.40 8.20 11.11
N ASP A 19 -8.63 7.79 11.38
CA ASP A 19 -8.91 6.70 12.33
C ASP A 19 -9.39 5.45 11.59
N PRO A 20 -8.49 4.46 11.32
CA PRO A 20 -8.85 3.27 10.56
C PRO A 20 -9.85 2.35 11.26
N LYS A 21 -10.09 2.54 12.56
CA LYS A 21 -11.04 1.73 13.33
C LYS A 21 -12.47 2.26 13.25
N ASN A 22 -12.65 3.57 13.14
CA ASN A 22 -13.94 4.24 13.19
C ASN A 22 -14.32 4.97 11.91
N GLU A 23 -13.38 5.14 10.97
CA GLU A 23 -13.57 5.80 9.69
C GLU A 23 -13.32 4.85 8.53
N VAL A 24 -13.77 5.19 7.34
CA VAL A 24 -13.55 4.39 6.13
C VAL A 24 -12.08 4.43 5.74
N SER A 25 -11.54 3.27 5.36
CA SER A 25 -10.20 3.12 4.79
C SER A 25 -10.29 2.39 3.46
N LEU A 26 -9.40 2.69 2.53
CA LEU A 26 -9.28 1.92 1.30
C LEU A 26 -8.70 0.54 1.58
N ILE A 27 -7.64 0.48 2.36
CA ILE A 27 -7.04 -0.76 2.87
C ILE A 27 -6.57 -0.52 4.29
N TYR A 28 -6.83 -1.48 5.19
CA TYR A 28 -6.30 -1.46 6.54
C TYR A 28 -6.01 -2.88 7.03
N TYR A 29 -4.76 -3.12 7.40
CA TYR A 29 -4.31 -4.35 8.05
C TYR A 29 -3.50 -3.98 9.30
N PRO A 30 -4.05 -4.18 10.51
CA PRO A 30 -3.36 -3.83 11.76
C PRO A 30 -2.26 -4.82 12.14
N SER A 31 -2.15 -5.93 11.40
CA SER A 31 -1.15 -6.97 11.66
C SER A 31 -0.76 -7.73 10.39
N ARG A 32 0.32 -8.46 10.48
CA ARG A 32 0.82 -9.34 9.42
C ARG A 32 -0.18 -10.42 9.01
N ALA A 33 -0.96 -10.95 9.96
CA ALA A 33 -1.90 -12.03 9.70
C ALA A 33 -2.91 -11.71 8.58
N GLY A 34 -3.47 -10.50 8.58
CA GLY A 34 -4.39 -10.07 7.52
C GLY A 34 -3.72 -9.97 6.14
N LEU A 35 -2.47 -9.55 6.10
CA LEU A 35 -1.69 -9.51 4.86
C LEU A 35 -1.38 -10.93 4.35
N GLU A 36 -1.03 -11.86 5.24
CA GLU A 36 -0.79 -13.26 4.89
C GLU A 36 -2.05 -13.92 4.33
N ASP A 37 -3.20 -13.68 4.93
CA ASP A 37 -4.49 -14.16 4.41
C ASP A 37 -4.79 -13.59 3.02
N ARG A 38 -4.43 -12.33 2.79
CA ARG A 38 -4.62 -11.71 1.48
C ARG A 38 -3.72 -12.32 0.41
N VAL A 39 -2.45 -12.56 0.72
CA VAL A 39 -1.50 -13.22 -0.17
C VAL A 39 -2.00 -14.62 -0.52
N PHE A 40 -2.47 -15.39 0.48
CA PHE A 40 -3.04 -16.71 0.27
C PHE A 40 -4.23 -16.69 -0.72
N ARG A 41 -5.12 -15.71 -0.60
CA ARG A 41 -6.26 -15.57 -1.52
C ARG A 41 -5.82 -15.24 -2.94
N ILE A 42 -4.80 -14.40 -3.10
CA ILE A 42 -4.23 -14.07 -4.42
C ILE A 42 -3.63 -15.31 -5.05
N GLU A 43 -2.82 -16.07 -4.31
CA GLU A 43 -2.18 -17.30 -4.77
C GLU A 43 -3.17 -18.40 -5.16
N THR A 44 -4.33 -18.45 -4.50
CA THR A 44 -5.38 -19.42 -4.81
C THR A 44 -6.37 -18.95 -5.88
N GLU A 45 -6.11 -17.80 -6.53
CA GLU A 45 -6.94 -17.22 -7.59
C GLU A 45 -8.41 -16.97 -7.18
N ARG A 46 -8.67 -16.86 -5.89
CA ARG A 46 -10.02 -16.63 -5.37
C ARG A 46 -10.45 -15.16 -5.39
N SER A 47 -9.53 -14.27 -5.76
CA SER A 47 -9.79 -12.83 -5.79
C SER A 47 -10.23 -12.39 -7.18
N SER A 48 -11.34 -11.67 -7.25
CA SER A 48 -11.80 -11.04 -8.50
C SER A 48 -10.83 -9.95 -9.01
N ALA A 49 -10.04 -9.36 -8.12
CA ALA A 49 -9.03 -8.39 -8.48
C ALA A 49 -7.83 -9.01 -9.20
N SER A 50 -7.64 -10.33 -9.06
CA SER A 50 -6.50 -11.07 -9.62
C SER A 50 -6.85 -11.95 -10.81
N THR A 51 -8.12 -12.06 -11.20
CA THR A 51 -8.58 -12.92 -12.30
C THR A 51 -9.15 -12.07 -13.45
N PRO A 52 -8.64 -12.18 -14.70
CA PRO A 52 -7.40 -12.87 -15.11
C PRO A 52 -6.16 -12.21 -14.53
N ASP A 53 -5.01 -12.89 -14.63
CA ASP A 53 -3.73 -12.42 -14.08
C ASP A 53 -3.43 -10.99 -14.52
N THR A 54 -3.17 -10.14 -13.55
CA THR A 54 -2.81 -8.75 -13.77
C THR A 54 -1.32 -8.62 -14.02
N ARG A 55 -0.95 -7.93 -15.09
CA ARG A 55 0.43 -7.50 -15.33
C ARG A 55 0.62 -6.13 -14.71
N TYR A 56 1.63 -5.96 -13.89
CA TYR A 56 1.88 -4.69 -13.24
C TYR A 56 3.35 -4.34 -13.19
N ASN A 57 3.64 -3.06 -13.16
CA ASN A 57 4.98 -2.52 -12.98
C ASN A 57 4.93 -1.32 -12.06
N ARG A 58 5.85 -1.26 -11.11
CA ARG A 58 5.93 -0.17 -10.12
C ARG A 58 7.24 0.59 -10.27
N SER A 59 7.11 1.91 -10.30
CA SER A 59 8.23 2.84 -10.24
C SER A 59 8.21 3.60 -8.93
N ILE A 60 9.38 3.82 -8.35
CA ILE A 60 9.58 4.56 -7.11
C ILE A 60 10.51 5.73 -7.40
N SER A 61 10.18 6.90 -6.84
CA SER A 61 10.96 8.13 -7.01
C SER A 61 10.90 8.99 -5.75
N ASN A 62 11.79 10.00 -5.70
CA ASN A 62 11.82 10.99 -4.63
C ASN A 62 11.90 10.37 -3.23
N ILE A 63 12.83 9.44 -3.02
CA ILE A 63 13.07 8.84 -1.72
C ILE A 63 13.67 9.88 -0.79
N GLU A 64 13.02 10.11 0.35
CA GLU A 64 13.46 11.05 1.37
C GLU A 64 13.45 10.37 2.74
N ILE A 65 14.57 10.48 3.47
CA ILE A 65 14.66 10.00 4.85
C ILE A 65 14.18 11.14 5.75
N LEU A 66 13.10 10.89 6.51
CA LEU A 66 12.49 11.86 7.40
C LEU A 66 13.14 11.87 8.78
N ALA A 67 13.49 10.69 9.28
CA ALA A 67 14.14 10.49 10.58
C ALA A 67 14.93 9.19 10.57
N GLN A 68 16.01 9.14 11.30
CA GLN A 68 16.86 7.96 11.40
C GLN A 68 17.57 7.90 12.76
N ASP A 69 17.59 6.71 13.36
CA ASP A 69 18.42 6.38 14.50
C ASP A 69 19.03 4.98 14.32
N GLU A 70 19.64 4.40 15.37
CA GLU A 70 20.32 3.11 15.27
C GLU A 70 19.39 1.92 14.99
N SER A 71 18.09 2.04 15.30
CA SER A 71 17.12 0.94 15.25
C SER A 71 15.92 1.22 14.34
N ARG A 72 15.80 2.45 13.81
CA ARG A 72 14.62 2.89 13.09
C ARG A 72 14.97 3.85 11.96
N VAL A 73 14.29 3.70 10.84
CA VAL A 73 14.33 4.66 9.73
C VAL A 73 12.90 4.96 9.29
N ASP A 74 12.57 6.26 9.27
CA ASP A 74 11.34 6.75 8.66
C ASP A 74 11.69 7.36 7.32
N LEU A 75 11.01 6.92 6.28
CA LEU A 75 11.22 7.44 4.93
C LEU A 75 9.90 7.60 4.18
N THR A 76 9.92 8.46 3.19
CA THR A 76 8.82 8.65 2.26
C THR A 76 9.31 8.58 0.83
N PHE A 77 8.43 8.18 -0.08
CA PHE A 77 8.71 8.15 -1.51
C PHE A 77 7.41 8.31 -2.30
N GLN A 78 7.55 8.63 -3.56
CA GLN A 78 6.46 8.63 -4.52
C GLN A 78 6.47 7.31 -5.29
N PHE A 79 5.29 6.81 -5.61
CA PHE A 79 5.14 5.61 -6.42
C PHE A 79 4.18 5.83 -7.58
N THR A 80 4.41 5.07 -8.65
CA THR A 80 3.49 4.91 -9.77
C THR A 80 3.43 3.44 -10.12
N THR A 81 2.25 2.87 -10.13
CA THR A 81 2.01 1.49 -10.54
C THR A 81 1.16 1.47 -11.80
N HIS A 82 1.66 0.84 -12.84
CA HIS A 82 0.89 0.53 -14.02
C HIS A 82 0.36 -0.89 -13.91
N SER A 83 -0.92 -1.06 -14.12
CA SER A 83 -1.61 -2.34 -14.05
C SER A 83 -2.36 -2.59 -15.35
N PHE A 84 -2.09 -3.72 -16.00
CA PHE A 84 -2.68 -4.08 -17.27
C PHE A 84 -3.50 -5.36 -17.15
N ARG A 85 -4.79 -5.24 -17.45
CA ARG A 85 -5.75 -6.35 -17.41
C ARG A 85 -6.93 -6.04 -18.33
N TYR A 86 -7.48 -7.05 -18.98
CA TYR A 86 -8.59 -6.88 -19.94
C TYR A 86 -8.30 -5.84 -21.03
N GLU A 87 -7.05 -5.79 -21.50
CA GLU A 87 -6.60 -4.81 -22.51
C GLU A 87 -6.69 -3.33 -22.04
N ILE A 88 -6.85 -3.13 -20.72
CA ILE A 88 -6.91 -1.81 -20.10
C ILE A 88 -5.67 -1.57 -19.26
N LEU A 89 -5.05 -0.42 -19.47
CA LEU A 89 -3.96 0.08 -18.63
C LEU A 89 -4.52 1.04 -17.59
N ASP A 90 -4.41 0.66 -16.31
CA ASP A 90 -4.70 1.54 -15.19
C ASP A 90 -3.42 2.02 -14.54
N THR A 91 -3.43 3.26 -14.06
CA THR A 91 -2.32 3.85 -13.34
C THR A 91 -2.77 4.21 -11.92
N TYR A 92 -1.99 3.74 -10.94
CA TYR A 92 -2.15 4.08 -9.52
C TYR A 92 -0.93 4.87 -9.09
N PHE A 93 -1.13 6.00 -8.44
CA PHE A 93 -0.01 6.84 -8.03
C PHE A 93 -0.29 7.54 -6.71
N GLY A 94 0.77 7.86 -6.01
CA GLY A 94 0.66 8.54 -4.75
C GLY A 94 1.97 8.59 -3.98
N THR A 95 1.85 8.77 -2.68
CA THR A 95 2.98 8.77 -1.75
C THR A 95 2.89 7.60 -0.79
N CYS A 96 4.03 7.10 -0.40
CA CYS A 96 4.14 6.04 0.59
C CYS A 96 5.12 6.46 1.69
N ARG A 97 4.76 6.20 2.93
CA ARG A 97 5.64 6.38 4.08
C ARG A 97 5.87 5.04 4.75
N TYR A 98 7.15 4.73 4.96
CA TYR A 98 7.59 3.55 5.69
C TYR A 98 8.20 3.94 7.03
N GLU A 99 7.86 3.18 8.05
CA GLU A 99 8.63 3.08 9.28
C GLU A 99 9.31 1.71 9.27
N LEU A 100 10.64 1.72 9.21
CA LEU A 100 11.45 0.51 9.16
C LEU A 100 12.08 0.24 10.52
N ASP A 101 12.04 -1.02 10.95
CA ASP A 101 12.86 -1.53 12.04
C ASP A 101 14.18 -2.03 11.47
N THR A 102 15.27 -1.36 11.83
CA THR A 102 16.63 -1.67 11.38
C THR A 102 17.49 -2.30 12.46
N SER A 103 16.92 -2.72 13.58
CA SER A 103 17.64 -3.34 14.70
C SER A 103 18.18 -4.73 14.39
N GLY A 104 17.61 -5.43 13.41
CA GLY A 104 18.02 -6.76 12.99
C GLY A 104 18.91 -6.75 11.74
N PRO A 105 19.29 -7.95 11.23
CA PRO A 105 20.18 -8.09 10.06
C PRO A 105 19.51 -7.64 8.74
N LYS A 106 18.19 -7.62 8.71
CA LYS A 106 17.40 -7.13 7.56
C LYS A 106 16.38 -6.10 8.05
N PRO A 107 16.18 -5.00 7.31
CA PRO A 107 15.11 -4.07 7.62
C PRO A 107 13.73 -4.74 7.53
N LEU A 108 12.88 -4.46 8.51
CA LEU A 108 11.49 -4.94 8.55
C LEU A 108 10.56 -3.72 8.49
N ILE A 109 9.48 -3.85 7.72
CA ILE A 109 8.46 -2.82 7.66
C ILE A 109 7.57 -2.91 8.90
N LYS A 110 7.59 -1.88 9.73
CA LYS A 110 6.68 -1.75 10.89
C LYS A 110 5.39 -1.06 10.50
N LYS A 111 5.48 -0.03 9.69
CA LYS A 111 4.32 0.72 9.19
C LYS A 111 4.48 0.99 7.70
N LYS A 112 3.40 0.82 6.98
CA LYS A 112 3.24 1.24 5.60
C LYS A 112 2.00 2.12 5.52
N TYR A 113 2.19 3.38 5.25
CA TYR A 113 1.13 4.37 5.10
C TYR A 113 1.12 4.87 3.65
N ILE A 114 0.00 4.70 2.97
CA ILE A 114 -0.12 4.98 1.55
C ILE A 114 -1.20 6.04 1.34
N VAL A 115 -0.86 7.10 0.65
CA VAL A 115 -1.82 8.09 0.17
C VAL A 115 -1.96 7.92 -1.33
N LEU A 116 -3.07 7.34 -1.75
CA LEU A 116 -3.42 7.20 -3.16
C LEU A 116 -3.95 8.54 -3.67
N LYS A 117 -3.43 9.01 -4.79
CA LYS A 117 -3.80 10.31 -5.38
C LYS A 117 -4.72 10.20 -6.59
N ASN A 118 -5.17 9.00 -6.91
CA ASN A 118 -6.20 8.81 -7.92
C ASN A 118 -7.55 9.34 -7.42
N ASP A 119 -8.26 10.11 -8.24
CA ASP A 119 -9.64 10.51 -7.96
C ASP A 119 -10.63 9.38 -8.22
N TYR A 120 -10.28 8.48 -9.14
CA TYR A 120 -11.15 7.40 -9.58
C TYR A 120 -10.39 6.07 -9.66
N ILE A 121 -11.02 5.01 -9.15
CA ILE A 121 -10.49 3.63 -9.18
C ILE A 121 -11.47 2.79 -9.99
N HIS A 122 -11.05 2.32 -11.18
CA HIS A 122 -11.91 1.59 -12.12
C HIS A 122 -12.19 0.15 -11.71
N HIS A 123 -11.27 -0.46 -10.93
CA HIS A 123 -11.33 -1.87 -10.55
C HIS A 123 -11.08 -2.01 -9.05
N MET A 124 -11.34 -3.22 -8.52
CA MET A 124 -11.04 -3.53 -7.13
C MET A 124 -9.55 -3.36 -6.85
N LEU A 125 -9.24 -2.50 -5.89
CA LEU A 125 -7.87 -2.22 -5.46
C LEU A 125 -7.33 -3.37 -4.62
N ASP A 126 -6.07 -3.75 -4.86
CA ASP A 126 -5.39 -4.78 -4.09
C ASP A 126 -3.99 -4.32 -3.68
N VAL A 127 -3.38 -5.07 -2.76
CA VAL A 127 -2.06 -4.75 -2.19
C VAL A 127 -0.95 -4.67 -3.24
N TYR A 128 -1.07 -5.35 -4.36
CA TYR A 128 -0.08 -5.28 -5.44
C TYR A 128 -0.20 -4.04 -6.34
N HIS A 129 -1.29 -3.27 -6.23
CA HIS A 129 -1.45 -2.01 -6.94
C HIS A 129 -0.69 -0.84 -6.30
N VAL A 130 -0.30 -0.97 -5.02
CA VAL A 130 0.24 0.14 -4.22
C VAL A 130 1.49 -0.22 -3.44
#